data_6b2ce392e973d1f46869739f3b84d04b
#
_entry.id   6b2ce392e973d1f46869739f3b84d04b
#
_cell.length_a   1.000
_cell.length_b   1.000
_cell.length_c   1.000
_cell.angle_alpha   90.00
_cell.angle_beta   90.00
_cell.angle_gamma   90.00
#
_symmetry.space_group_name_H-M   'P 1'
#
loop_
_entity.id
_entity.type
_entity.pdbx_description
1 polymer ?
#
loop_
_entity_poly.entity_id
_entity_poly.type
_entity_poly.pdbx_seq_one_letter_code
_entity_poly.pdbx_strand_id
1 'polypeptide(L)'
;MNIRDFTIIIPCISFDDVNECIKKIRKIYKKIKIIVCLNEKNISVKKDKNLKFIFTKANGIGKKRNIAVEHCKTKYLAFLDSDAYPKKGWIESAFKLIKKKDVGIIAGPHIDPLNQNDEEKLIGRVKLSYIITMKAHLQKRSTGKGQFVNFLPSCNWILSKKLFNNVNHMDGKMLRNEDWDFVYNRMKKKNYRTFYSPKTIIYHENKKFSDFVLKRFKYGYYMWPILLKFNLYNFYFLLPLFFSIFLLSFPLIIFNYQYLIFYFSIISIYLFVILFEVIRISSNVSDFIKIPFFIIPANLLPG
;
A
#
# COMPACT_ATOMS: atom_id res chain seq x y z
N MET A 1 22.60 -11.19 13.77
CA MET A 1 21.40 -11.40 12.94
C MET A 1 21.68 -12.55 11.98
N ASN A 2 20.79 -13.53 11.92
CA ASN A 2 20.88 -14.56 10.89
C ASN A 2 19.77 -14.30 9.85
N ILE A 3 20.12 -14.00 8.60
CA ILE A 3 19.17 -13.77 7.53
C ILE A 3 18.30 -15.01 7.24
N ARG A 4 18.78 -16.19 7.63
CA ARG A 4 18.05 -17.46 7.51
C ARG A 4 16.83 -17.55 8.43
N ASP A 5 16.71 -16.65 9.42
CA ASP A 5 15.54 -16.56 10.30
C ASP A 5 14.36 -15.85 9.64
N PHE A 6 14.53 -15.31 8.43
CA PHE A 6 13.52 -14.59 7.68
C PHE A 6 13.04 -15.36 6.45
N THR A 7 11.76 -15.23 6.14
CA THR A 7 11.17 -15.64 4.86
C THR A 7 10.44 -14.46 4.24
N ILE A 8 10.76 -14.14 3.00
CA ILE A 8 9.99 -13.19 2.20
C ILE A 8 8.78 -13.91 1.65
N ILE A 9 7.60 -13.31 1.80
CA ILE A 9 6.31 -13.85 1.35
C ILE A 9 5.75 -12.92 0.30
N ILE A 10 5.49 -13.46 -0.89
CA ILE A 10 5.04 -12.72 -2.06
C ILE A 10 3.75 -13.35 -2.59
N PRO A 11 2.59 -12.70 -2.43
CA PRO A 11 1.37 -13.07 -3.12
C PRO A 11 1.38 -12.50 -4.54
N CYS A 12 1.03 -13.31 -5.55
CA CYS A 12 0.89 -12.85 -6.93
C CYS A 12 -0.21 -13.62 -7.68
N ILE A 13 -0.45 -13.29 -8.94
CA ILE A 13 -1.39 -14.00 -9.82
C ILE A 13 -0.61 -14.98 -10.67
N SER A 14 0.41 -14.51 -11.39
CA SER A 14 1.20 -15.28 -12.33
C SER A 14 2.69 -15.25 -11.98
N PHE A 15 3.46 -16.10 -12.65
CA PHE A 15 4.92 -16.10 -12.53
C PHE A 15 5.55 -14.85 -13.15
N ASP A 16 5.02 -14.36 -14.24
CA ASP A 16 5.51 -13.15 -14.90
C ASP A 16 5.43 -11.92 -13.99
N ASP A 17 4.37 -11.83 -13.16
CA ASP A 17 4.20 -10.76 -12.18
C ASP A 17 5.33 -10.70 -11.13
N VAL A 18 5.99 -11.83 -10.84
CA VAL A 18 6.93 -11.94 -9.70
C VAL A 18 8.37 -12.23 -10.11
N ASN A 19 8.62 -12.62 -11.36
CA ASN A 19 9.94 -13.04 -11.83
C ASN A 19 11.01 -11.96 -11.63
N GLU A 20 10.72 -10.73 -12.05
CA GLU A 20 11.65 -9.60 -11.87
C GLU A 20 11.86 -9.24 -10.40
N CYS A 21 10.81 -9.32 -9.59
CA CYS A 21 10.91 -9.15 -8.13
C CYS A 21 11.90 -10.16 -7.53
N ILE A 22 11.78 -11.44 -7.87
CA ILE A 22 12.69 -12.50 -7.39
C ILE A 22 14.13 -12.23 -7.83
N LYS A 23 14.37 -11.87 -9.09
CA LYS A 23 15.70 -11.53 -9.60
C LYS A 23 16.32 -10.36 -8.82
N LYS A 24 15.55 -9.30 -8.58
CA LYS A 24 16.00 -8.13 -7.81
C LYS A 24 16.29 -8.49 -6.35
N ILE A 25 15.45 -9.32 -5.71
CA ILE A 25 15.71 -9.83 -4.35
C ILE A 25 17.01 -10.63 -4.32
N ARG A 26 17.24 -11.53 -5.27
CA ARG A 26 18.44 -12.39 -5.32
C ARG A 26 19.74 -11.61 -5.51
N LYS A 27 19.72 -10.46 -6.18
CA LYS A 27 20.88 -9.55 -6.25
C LYS A 27 21.31 -9.03 -4.87
N ILE A 28 20.38 -8.86 -3.94
CA ILE A 28 20.63 -8.31 -2.59
C ILE A 28 20.78 -9.43 -1.57
N TYR A 29 19.87 -10.40 -1.59
CA TYR A 29 19.74 -11.48 -0.62
C TYR A 29 19.83 -12.85 -1.28
N LYS A 30 21.05 -13.31 -1.57
CA LYS A 30 21.31 -14.57 -2.30
C LYS A 30 20.72 -15.82 -1.65
N LYS A 31 20.66 -15.86 -0.31
CA LYS A 31 20.29 -17.07 0.46
C LYS A 31 19.04 -16.92 1.33
N ILE A 32 18.30 -15.81 1.23
CA ILE A 32 17.05 -15.65 1.98
C ILE A 32 15.99 -16.61 1.44
N LYS A 33 15.15 -17.12 2.33
CA LYS A 33 14.01 -17.93 1.93
C LYS A 33 12.92 -17.05 1.32
N ILE A 34 12.36 -17.49 0.20
CA ILE A 34 11.23 -16.83 -0.48
C ILE A 34 10.13 -17.86 -0.66
N ILE A 35 8.91 -17.49 -0.30
CA ILE A 35 7.71 -18.26 -0.61
C ILE A 35 6.81 -17.37 -1.46
N VAL A 36 6.51 -17.85 -2.65
CA VAL A 36 5.59 -17.20 -3.60
C VAL A 36 4.29 -17.99 -3.60
N CYS A 37 3.17 -17.31 -3.34
CA CYS A 37 1.84 -17.91 -3.39
C CYS A 37 1.08 -17.33 -4.59
N LEU A 38 0.79 -18.16 -5.59
CA LEU A 38 0.27 -17.74 -6.90
C LEU A 38 -0.87 -18.61 -7.39
N ASN A 39 -1.59 -18.14 -8.43
CA ASN A 39 -2.71 -18.87 -9.04
C ASN A 39 -2.28 -19.75 -10.22
N GLU A 40 -1.13 -19.50 -10.81
CA GLU A 40 -0.61 -20.24 -11.95
C GLU A 40 0.00 -21.58 -11.50
N LYS A 41 -0.33 -22.67 -12.21
CA LYS A 41 0.10 -24.03 -11.85
C LYS A 41 1.44 -24.46 -12.44
N ASN A 42 1.61 -24.33 -13.72
CA ASN A 42 2.69 -24.98 -14.46
C ASN A 42 3.82 -23.97 -14.75
N ILE A 43 4.60 -23.67 -13.70
CA ILE A 43 5.77 -22.79 -13.83
C ILE A 43 7.04 -23.61 -13.97
N SER A 44 7.79 -23.32 -15.06
CA SER A 44 9.13 -23.88 -15.24
C SER A 44 10.16 -22.89 -14.71
N VAL A 45 10.78 -23.21 -13.58
CA VAL A 45 11.75 -22.33 -12.92
C VAL A 45 13.01 -23.10 -12.56
N LYS A 46 14.15 -22.46 -12.73
CA LYS A 46 15.45 -23.00 -12.30
C LYS A 46 15.39 -23.34 -10.80
N LYS A 47 15.85 -24.55 -10.44
CA LYS A 47 15.85 -25.00 -9.02
C LYS A 47 16.63 -24.05 -8.13
N ASP A 48 15.97 -23.50 -7.13
CA ASP A 48 16.57 -22.73 -6.03
C ASP A 48 16.04 -23.28 -4.70
N LYS A 49 16.92 -23.88 -3.88
CA LYS A 49 16.56 -24.48 -2.59
C LYS A 49 15.94 -23.52 -1.58
N ASN A 50 16.10 -22.24 -1.79
CA ASN A 50 15.56 -21.20 -0.93
C ASN A 50 14.33 -20.48 -1.56
N LEU A 51 13.80 -20.99 -2.67
CA LEU A 51 12.62 -20.47 -3.35
C LEU A 51 11.56 -21.57 -3.41
N LYS A 52 10.37 -21.28 -2.88
CA LYS A 52 9.22 -22.20 -2.91
C LYS A 52 8.04 -21.51 -3.56
N PHE A 53 7.42 -22.18 -4.51
CA PHE A 53 6.15 -21.77 -5.10
C PHE A 53 5.01 -22.60 -4.49
N ILE A 54 3.90 -21.93 -4.19
CA ILE A 54 2.67 -22.56 -3.68
C ILE A 54 1.53 -22.14 -4.58
N PHE A 55 0.94 -23.14 -5.23
CA PHE A 55 -0.25 -22.91 -6.05
C PHE A 55 -1.49 -22.80 -5.17
N THR A 56 -2.39 -21.88 -5.49
CA THR A 56 -3.69 -21.72 -4.84
C THR A 56 -4.74 -21.12 -5.78
N LYS A 57 -6.01 -21.50 -5.58
CA LYS A 57 -7.15 -20.84 -6.23
C LYS A 57 -7.63 -19.58 -5.47
N ALA A 58 -6.95 -19.19 -4.40
CA ALA A 58 -7.35 -18.03 -3.59
C ALA A 58 -7.19 -16.71 -4.37
N ASN A 59 -8.20 -15.84 -4.34
CA ASN A 59 -8.19 -14.56 -5.03
C ASN A 59 -7.72 -13.40 -4.13
N GLY A 60 -7.89 -13.48 -2.80
CA GLY A 60 -7.47 -12.44 -1.86
C GLY A 60 -6.00 -12.50 -1.50
N ILE A 61 -5.33 -11.34 -1.43
CA ILE A 61 -3.92 -11.20 -1.03
C ILE A 61 -3.71 -11.73 0.39
N GLY A 62 -4.59 -11.40 1.32
CA GLY A 62 -4.52 -11.88 2.71
C GLY A 62 -4.59 -13.40 2.81
N LYS A 63 -5.47 -14.04 2.05
CA LYS A 63 -5.57 -15.50 2.01
C LYS A 63 -4.31 -16.15 1.44
N LYS A 64 -3.72 -15.58 0.39
CA LYS A 64 -2.44 -16.06 -0.16
C LYS A 64 -1.30 -15.93 0.86
N ARG A 65 -1.24 -14.81 1.59
CA ARG A 65 -0.25 -14.63 2.66
C ARG A 65 -0.44 -15.66 3.78
N ASN A 66 -1.67 -15.93 4.21
CA ASN A 66 -1.96 -16.97 5.21
C ASN A 66 -1.43 -18.33 4.77
N ILE A 67 -1.79 -18.75 3.56
CA ILE A 67 -1.31 -20.03 2.98
C ILE A 67 0.22 -20.08 2.94
N ALA A 68 0.88 -19.02 2.51
CA ALA A 68 2.34 -18.96 2.46
C ALA A 68 2.97 -19.05 3.86
N VAL A 69 2.36 -18.42 4.87
CA VAL A 69 2.85 -18.45 6.26
C VAL A 69 2.71 -19.86 6.88
N GLU A 70 1.71 -20.63 6.54
CA GLU A 70 1.57 -22.04 6.97
C GLU A 70 2.79 -22.87 6.56
N HIS A 71 3.32 -22.63 5.36
CA HIS A 71 4.52 -23.29 4.84
C HIS A 71 5.84 -22.68 5.31
N CYS A 72 5.80 -21.56 6.02
CA CYS A 72 6.98 -20.86 6.52
C CYS A 72 7.50 -21.53 7.81
N LYS A 73 8.80 -21.87 7.84
CA LYS A 73 9.46 -22.46 9.03
C LYS A 73 10.36 -21.47 9.79
N THR A 74 10.42 -20.22 9.36
CA THR A 74 11.28 -19.21 9.97
C THR A 74 10.57 -18.40 11.05
N LYS A 75 11.34 -17.71 11.89
CA LYS A 75 10.81 -16.89 13.01
C LYS A 75 10.16 -15.61 12.55
N TYR A 76 10.65 -15.03 11.44
CA TYR A 76 10.23 -13.72 10.95
C TYR A 76 9.70 -13.81 9.52
N LEU A 77 8.69 -13.02 9.26
CA LEU A 77 8.01 -12.87 7.98
C LEU A 77 8.33 -11.49 7.42
N ALA A 78 8.59 -11.40 6.13
CA ALA A 78 8.75 -10.16 5.41
C ALA A 78 7.78 -10.15 4.22
N PHE A 79 6.70 -9.37 4.32
CA PHE A 79 5.71 -9.26 3.25
C PHE A 79 6.20 -8.26 2.21
N LEU A 80 6.09 -8.66 0.97
CA LEU A 80 6.48 -7.89 -0.20
C LEU A 80 5.47 -8.15 -1.32
N ASP A 81 5.09 -7.12 -2.06
CA ASP A 81 4.24 -7.30 -3.24
C ASP A 81 5.09 -7.72 -4.45
N SER A 82 4.47 -8.35 -5.46
CA SER A 82 5.17 -8.88 -6.63
C SER A 82 5.77 -7.79 -7.53
N ASP A 83 5.25 -6.57 -7.46
CA ASP A 83 5.72 -5.37 -8.15
C ASP A 83 6.65 -4.49 -7.28
N ALA A 84 7.29 -5.12 -6.27
CA ALA A 84 8.19 -4.43 -5.35
C ALA A 84 9.49 -5.21 -5.13
N TYR A 85 10.54 -4.52 -4.68
CA TYR A 85 11.81 -5.15 -4.32
C TYR A 85 12.54 -4.35 -3.22
N PRO A 86 13.32 -5.02 -2.35
CA PRO A 86 13.94 -4.37 -1.22
C PRO A 86 15.14 -3.50 -1.62
N LYS A 87 15.43 -2.47 -0.84
CA LYS A 87 16.72 -1.80 -0.81
C LYS A 87 17.69 -2.61 0.06
N LYS A 88 19.00 -2.57 -0.24
CA LYS A 88 20.04 -3.18 0.60
C LYS A 88 19.90 -2.66 2.04
N GLY A 89 19.94 -3.59 3.03
CA GLY A 89 19.76 -3.25 4.45
C GLY A 89 18.31 -3.29 4.94
N TRP A 90 17.35 -3.68 4.10
CA TRP A 90 15.92 -3.75 4.45
C TRP A 90 15.62 -4.64 5.65
N ILE A 91 16.07 -5.90 5.63
CA ILE A 91 15.90 -6.85 6.73
C ILE A 91 16.72 -6.43 7.95
N GLU A 92 17.93 -5.98 7.73
CA GLU A 92 18.87 -5.57 8.79
C GLU A 92 18.33 -4.40 9.61
N SER A 93 17.73 -3.41 8.95
CA SER A 93 17.13 -2.25 9.61
C SER A 93 15.94 -2.63 10.48
N ALA A 94 15.12 -3.56 10.02
CA ALA A 94 13.96 -4.04 10.76
C ALA A 94 14.36 -4.96 11.94
N PHE A 95 15.38 -5.80 11.77
CA PHE A 95 15.78 -6.75 12.81
C PHE A 95 16.17 -6.08 14.13
N LYS A 96 16.78 -4.90 14.08
CA LYS A 96 17.13 -4.11 15.26
C LYS A 96 15.90 -3.65 16.05
N LEU A 97 14.76 -3.51 15.37
CA LEU A 97 13.55 -2.91 15.91
C LEU A 97 12.51 -3.95 16.34
N ILE A 98 12.47 -5.11 15.66
CA ILE A 98 11.42 -6.13 15.86
C ILE A 98 11.45 -6.78 17.26
N LYS A 99 12.53 -6.61 18.00
CA LYS A 99 12.68 -7.11 19.37
C LYS A 99 12.21 -6.12 20.43
N LYS A 100 11.85 -4.90 20.05
CA LYS A 100 11.33 -3.90 20.99
C LYS A 100 9.94 -4.31 21.48
N LYS A 101 9.70 -4.07 22.77
CA LYS A 101 8.38 -4.27 23.37
C LYS A 101 7.32 -3.47 22.60
N ASP A 102 6.14 -4.05 22.42
CA ASP A 102 4.97 -3.45 21.75
C ASP A 102 5.10 -3.21 20.22
N VAL A 103 6.26 -3.55 19.63
CA VAL A 103 6.41 -3.51 18.17
C VAL A 103 5.85 -4.79 17.57
N GLY A 104 4.72 -4.66 16.87
CA GLY A 104 4.10 -5.76 16.16
C GLY A 104 4.59 -5.87 14.72
N ILE A 105 4.50 -4.77 14.00
CA ILE A 105 4.93 -4.66 12.60
C ILE A 105 6.01 -3.58 12.51
N ILE A 106 7.03 -3.84 11.73
CA ILE A 106 7.93 -2.82 11.21
C ILE A 106 7.58 -2.61 9.76
N ALA A 107 7.26 -1.36 9.43
CA ALA A 107 6.97 -0.92 8.08
C ALA A 107 7.86 0.27 7.72
N GLY A 108 8.02 0.53 6.45
CA GLY A 108 8.84 1.64 5.98
C GLY A 108 8.39 2.18 4.64
N PRO A 109 9.16 3.10 4.06
CA PRO A 109 8.84 3.69 2.78
C PRO A 109 8.82 2.65 1.65
N HIS A 110 7.90 2.86 0.71
CA HIS A 110 7.85 2.20 -0.59
C HIS A 110 8.03 3.27 -1.66
N ILE A 111 9.28 3.56 -1.95
CA ILE A 111 9.69 4.64 -2.87
C ILE A 111 9.66 4.16 -4.31
N ASP A 112 9.61 5.12 -5.22
CA ASP A 112 9.58 4.81 -6.65
C ASP A 112 10.95 4.31 -7.13
N PRO A 113 11.01 3.33 -8.06
CA PRO A 113 12.23 2.89 -8.71
C PRO A 113 12.89 4.03 -9.49
N LEU A 114 14.22 3.93 -9.68
CA LEU A 114 14.96 4.93 -10.47
C LEU A 114 14.63 4.86 -11.97
N ASN A 115 14.46 3.64 -12.50
CA ASN A 115 14.19 3.40 -13.90
C ASN A 115 12.67 3.28 -14.11
N GLN A 116 12.03 4.40 -14.38
CA GLN A 116 10.60 4.50 -14.69
C GLN A 116 10.40 5.28 -15.99
N ASN A 117 9.35 4.93 -16.72
CA ASN A 117 8.89 5.74 -17.84
C ASN A 117 8.21 7.03 -17.35
N ASP A 118 7.85 7.93 -18.24
CA ASP A 118 7.33 9.24 -17.85
C ASP A 118 5.94 9.16 -17.22
N GLU A 119 5.08 8.24 -17.66
CA GLU A 119 3.77 8.00 -17.04
C GLU A 119 3.92 7.47 -15.61
N GLU A 120 4.80 6.50 -15.38
CA GLU A 120 5.08 5.96 -14.04
C GLU A 120 5.65 7.02 -13.10
N LYS A 121 6.55 7.89 -13.59
CA LYS A 121 7.07 9.03 -12.83
C LYS A 121 5.95 10.00 -12.45
N LEU A 122 5.06 10.30 -13.40
CA LEU A 122 3.93 11.20 -13.17
C LEU A 122 3.00 10.64 -12.10
N ILE A 123 2.65 9.35 -12.17
CA ILE A 123 1.86 8.66 -11.14
C ILE A 123 2.57 8.65 -9.79
N GLY A 124 3.88 8.44 -9.78
CA GLY A 124 4.70 8.55 -8.58
C GLY A 124 4.56 9.91 -7.90
N ARG A 125 4.59 11.00 -8.68
CA ARG A 125 4.36 12.37 -8.18
C ARG A 125 2.94 12.57 -7.66
N VAL A 126 1.93 12.12 -8.40
CA VAL A 126 0.53 12.15 -7.94
C VAL A 126 0.37 11.46 -6.57
N LYS A 127 1.07 10.34 -6.36
CA LYS A 127 1.08 9.64 -5.07
C LYS A 127 1.81 10.39 -3.94
N LEU A 128 2.58 11.45 -4.24
CA LEU A 128 3.13 12.36 -3.22
C LEU A 128 2.09 13.34 -2.69
N SER A 129 0.95 13.48 -3.35
CA SER A 129 -0.14 14.34 -2.89
C SER A 129 -0.74 13.83 -1.59
N TYR A 130 -0.94 14.74 -0.63
CA TYR A 130 -1.55 14.43 0.66
C TYR A 130 -3.04 14.08 0.56
N ILE A 131 -3.72 14.62 -0.46
CA ILE A 131 -5.13 14.30 -0.72
C ILE A 131 -5.32 12.93 -1.39
N ILE A 132 -4.28 12.39 -2.03
CA ILE A 132 -4.29 11.06 -2.67
C ILE A 132 -3.76 9.99 -1.73
N THR A 133 -2.66 10.26 -1.05
CA THR A 133 -1.97 9.30 -0.19
C THR A 133 -1.82 9.86 1.22
N MET A 134 -2.63 9.34 2.14
CA MET A 134 -2.47 9.69 3.54
C MET A 134 -1.04 9.38 4.00
N LYS A 135 -0.40 10.33 4.70
CA LYS A 135 1.00 10.21 5.15
C LYS A 135 1.98 9.93 4.01
N ALA A 136 1.78 10.57 2.84
CA ALA A 136 2.66 10.43 1.67
C ALA A 136 4.15 10.63 2.03
N HIS A 137 4.46 11.54 2.96
CA HIS A 137 5.82 11.82 3.43
C HIS A 137 6.49 10.61 4.11
N LEU A 138 5.73 9.71 4.75
CA LEU A 138 6.26 8.47 5.34
C LEU A 138 6.26 7.31 4.34
N GLN A 139 5.29 7.28 3.44
CA GLN A 139 5.13 6.17 2.50
C GLN A 139 6.05 6.31 1.28
N LYS A 140 6.19 7.52 0.75
CA LYS A 140 6.84 7.79 -0.53
C LYS A 140 8.22 8.43 -0.41
N ARG A 141 8.64 8.79 0.78
CA ARG A 141 9.95 9.37 1.06
C ARG A 141 10.56 8.72 2.31
N SER A 142 11.87 8.50 2.28
CA SER A 142 12.59 8.05 3.45
C SER A 142 12.96 9.25 4.32
N THR A 143 12.00 9.76 5.08
CA THR A 143 12.16 10.97 5.88
C THR A 143 11.88 10.74 7.36
N GLY A 144 12.41 11.62 8.19
CA GLY A 144 12.13 11.65 9.62
C GLY A 144 12.84 10.57 10.44
N LYS A 145 12.41 10.47 11.70
CA LYS A 145 12.88 9.48 12.67
C LYS A 145 11.92 8.29 12.72
N GLY A 146 12.40 7.15 13.19
CA GLY A 146 11.54 6.00 13.48
C GLY A 146 10.51 6.34 14.55
N GLN A 147 9.23 6.00 14.31
CA GLN A 147 8.12 6.36 15.18
C GLN A 147 6.97 5.34 15.09
N PHE A 148 6.14 5.29 16.10
CA PHE A 148 4.88 4.55 16.02
C PHE A 148 3.89 5.29 15.12
N VAL A 149 3.19 4.51 14.31
CA VAL A 149 2.16 5.01 13.38
C VAL A 149 0.92 4.13 13.46
N ASN A 150 -0.24 4.69 13.12
CA ASN A 150 -1.48 3.92 13.15
C ASN A 150 -1.53 2.85 12.07
N PHE A 151 -1.00 3.15 10.88
CA PHE A 151 -1.09 2.26 9.74
C PHE A 151 -0.04 2.62 8.67
N LEU A 152 0.48 1.59 8.01
CA LEU A 152 1.20 1.65 6.73
C LEU A 152 0.84 0.39 5.92
N PRO A 153 0.84 0.46 4.57
CA PRO A 153 0.44 -0.66 3.72
C PRO A 153 1.30 -1.91 3.87
N SER A 154 0.68 -3.06 3.70
CA SER A 154 1.29 -4.38 3.88
C SER A 154 2.28 -4.81 2.79
N CYS A 155 2.47 -3.99 1.77
CA CYS A 155 3.51 -4.22 0.76
C CYS A 155 4.95 -4.15 1.32
N ASN A 156 5.12 -3.59 2.52
CA ASN A 156 6.41 -3.46 3.21
C ASN A 156 6.25 -3.71 4.71
N TRP A 157 5.94 -4.95 5.09
CA TRP A 157 5.84 -5.34 6.49
C TRP A 157 6.88 -6.38 6.87
N ILE A 158 7.50 -6.19 8.03
CA ILE A 158 8.33 -7.20 8.68
C ILE A 158 7.78 -7.43 10.08
N LEU A 159 7.47 -8.69 10.41
CA LEU A 159 6.83 -9.07 11.65
C LEU A 159 7.27 -10.49 12.09
N SER A 160 7.03 -10.85 13.34
CA SER A 160 7.31 -12.22 13.79
C SER A 160 6.16 -13.16 13.39
N LYS A 161 6.50 -14.41 13.05
CA LYS A 161 5.49 -15.47 12.81
C LYS A 161 4.65 -15.71 14.05
N LYS A 162 5.25 -15.61 15.25
CA LYS A 162 4.53 -15.73 16.54
C LYS A 162 3.42 -14.68 16.64
N LEU A 163 3.71 -13.41 16.33
CA LEU A 163 2.69 -12.37 16.33
C LEU A 163 1.59 -12.68 15.32
N PHE A 164 1.94 -13.00 14.08
CA PHE A 164 0.97 -13.31 13.01
C PHE A 164 -0.02 -14.40 13.43
N ASN A 165 0.46 -15.43 14.11
CA ASN A 165 -0.38 -16.50 14.66
C ASN A 165 -1.21 -16.02 15.86
N ASN A 166 -0.62 -15.24 16.79
CA ASN A 166 -1.29 -14.76 18.00
C ASN A 166 -2.47 -13.82 17.71
N VAL A 167 -2.42 -13.09 16.59
CA VAL A 167 -3.51 -12.21 16.16
C VAL A 167 -4.48 -12.90 15.20
N ASN A 168 -4.36 -14.21 15.05
CA ASN A 168 -5.24 -15.06 14.25
C ASN A 168 -5.24 -14.72 12.74
N HIS A 169 -4.04 -14.51 12.19
CA HIS A 169 -3.79 -14.33 10.76
C HIS A 169 -4.53 -13.13 10.12
N MET A 170 -4.48 -12.99 8.80
CA MET A 170 -5.30 -12.05 8.05
C MET A 170 -6.71 -12.62 7.80
N ASP A 171 -7.72 -11.77 7.60
CA ASP A 171 -9.05 -12.25 7.20
C ASP A 171 -9.00 -12.78 5.75
N GLY A 172 -9.03 -14.08 5.61
CA GLY A 172 -8.96 -14.74 4.30
C GLY A 172 -10.24 -14.60 3.44
N LYS A 173 -11.32 -14.03 3.98
CA LYS A 173 -12.55 -13.71 3.25
C LYS A 173 -12.49 -12.35 2.58
N MET A 174 -11.61 -11.47 3.04
CA MET A 174 -11.44 -10.14 2.48
C MET A 174 -10.65 -10.20 1.17
N LEU A 175 -11.18 -9.60 0.12
CA LEU A 175 -10.50 -9.50 -1.17
C LEU A 175 -9.50 -8.32 -1.19
N ARG A 176 -9.76 -7.28 -0.40
CA ARG A 176 -8.92 -6.08 -0.25
C ARG A 176 -9.02 -5.51 1.15
N ASN A 177 -8.08 -4.63 1.50
CA ASN A 177 -8.02 -3.94 2.79
C ASN A 177 -7.90 -4.88 4.00
N GLU A 178 -7.44 -6.12 3.79
CA GLU A 178 -7.16 -7.10 4.82
C GLU A 178 -6.07 -6.64 5.80
N ASP A 179 -5.20 -5.74 5.34
CA ASP A 179 -4.16 -5.10 6.14
C ASP A 179 -4.75 -4.08 7.14
N TRP A 180 -5.82 -3.38 6.78
CA TRP A 180 -6.58 -2.54 7.70
C TRP A 180 -7.22 -3.36 8.82
N ASP A 181 -7.93 -4.45 8.49
CA ASP A 181 -8.49 -5.38 9.49
C ASP A 181 -7.39 -5.91 10.41
N PHE A 182 -6.26 -6.32 9.83
CA PHE A 182 -5.16 -6.88 10.59
C PHE A 182 -4.61 -5.88 11.62
N VAL A 183 -4.40 -4.63 11.25
CA VAL A 183 -3.84 -3.60 12.12
C VAL A 183 -4.89 -3.06 13.11
N TYR A 184 -6.03 -2.59 12.62
CA TYR A 184 -7.00 -1.89 13.46
C TYR A 184 -7.87 -2.79 14.32
N ASN A 185 -8.10 -4.03 13.91
CA ASN A 185 -8.92 -4.97 14.64
C ASN A 185 -8.06 -5.99 15.41
N ARG A 186 -7.22 -6.77 14.69
CA ARG A 186 -6.54 -7.92 15.28
C ARG A 186 -5.36 -7.55 16.15
N MET A 187 -4.45 -6.71 15.63
CA MET A 187 -3.26 -6.26 16.37
C MET A 187 -3.63 -5.35 17.54
N LYS A 188 -4.54 -4.38 17.33
CA LYS A 188 -4.94 -3.43 18.37
C LYS A 188 -5.53 -4.13 19.60
N LYS A 189 -6.32 -5.19 19.42
CA LYS A 189 -6.88 -6.01 20.52
C LYS A 189 -5.81 -6.73 21.36
N LYS A 190 -4.60 -6.87 20.83
CA LYS A 190 -3.45 -7.49 21.52
C LYS A 190 -2.37 -6.48 21.90
N ASN A 191 -2.69 -5.18 21.86
CA ASN A 191 -1.78 -4.07 22.20
C ASN A 191 -0.48 -4.01 21.36
N TYR A 192 -0.50 -4.57 20.14
CA TYR A 192 0.61 -4.42 19.21
C TYR A 192 0.43 -3.18 18.34
N ARG A 193 1.54 -2.53 18.02
CA ARG A 193 1.59 -1.31 17.22
C ARG A 193 2.47 -1.44 15.98
N THR A 194 2.21 -0.63 14.97
CA THR A 194 3.08 -0.51 13.79
C THR A 194 4.16 0.53 14.05
N PHE A 195 5.41 0.16 13.79
CA PHE A 195 6.55 1.06 13.90
C PHE A 195 7.08 1.41 12.50
N TYR A 196 7.08 2.70 12.18
CA TYR A 196 7.71 3.23 10.98
C TYR A 196 9.23 3.26 11.13
N SER A 197 9.94 2.70 10.15
CA SER A 197 11.40 2.77 10.06
C SER A 197 11.80 3.40 8.73
N PRO A 198 12.41 4.60 8.71
CA PRO A 198 12.83 5.25 7.47
C PRO A 198 13.93 4.47 6.73
N LYS A 199 14.59 3.53 7.38
CA LYS A 199 15.65 2.67 6.81
C LYS A 199 15.12 1.35 6.24
N THR A 200 13.87 0.98 6.52
CA THR A 200 13.23 -0.25 6.03
C THR A 200 12.56 0.04 4.68
N ILE A 201 13.37 0.23 3.65
CA ILE A 201 12.95 0.77 2.34
C ILE A 201 12.74 -0.36 1.34
N ILE A 202 11.66 -0.28 0.59
CA ILE A 202 11.45 -1.03 -0.66
C ILE A 202 11.27 -0.06 -1.83
N TYR A 203 11.55 -0.54 -3.04
CA TYR A 203 11.12 0.07 -4.29
C TYR A 203 9.81 -0.58 -4.70
N HIS A 204 8.84 0.22 -5.11
CA HIS A 204 7.52 -0.27 -5.53
C HIS A 204 7.15 0.39 -6.86
N GLU A 205 6.91 -0.42 -7.88
CA GLU A 205 6.64 0.04 -9.23
C GLU A 205 5.30 0.79 -9.31
N ASN A 206 5.25 1.80 -10.16
CA ASN A 206 4.03 2.48 -10.50
C ASN A 206 3.43 1.81 -11.74
N LYS A 207 2.12 1.61 -11.75
CA LYS A 207 1.39 1.02 -12.88
C LYS A 207 0.88 2.13 -13.79
N LYS A 208 0.30 1.76 -14.95
CA LYS A 208 -0.36 2.69 -15.87
C LYS A 208 -1.50 3.45 -15.18
N PHE A 209 -1.89 4.59 -15.72
CA PHE A 209 -2.93 5.44 -15.17
C PHE A 209 -4.27 4.73 -15.00
N SER A 210 -4.70 3.97 -16.01
CA SER A 210 -5.94 3.19 -15.95
C SER A 210 -5.97 2.23 -14.74
N ASP A 211 -4.87 1.54 -14.49
CA ASP A 211 -4.75 0.64 -13.33
C ASP A 211 -4.75 1.40 -12.01
N PHE A 212 -4.11 2.57 -11.99
CA PHE A 212 -4.08 3.42 -10.81
C PHE A 212 -5.50 3.91 -10.44
N VAL A 213 -6.25 4.43 -11.41
CA VAL A 213 -7.63 4.88 -11.24
C VAL A 213 -8.55 3.73 -10.81
N LEU A 214 -8.50 2.59 -11.52
CA LEU A 214 -9.28 1.40 -11.16
C LEU A 214 -8.95 0.90 -9.74
N LYS A 215 -7.68 0.96 -9.36
CA LYS A 215 -7.24 0.58 -8.02
C LYS A 215 -7.82 1.53 -6.96
N ARG A 216 -7.87 2.84 -7.24
CA ARG A 216 -8.49 3.85 -6.35
C ARG A 216 -9.99 3.58 -6.14
N PHE A 217 -10.72 3.38 -7.22
CA PHE A 217 -12.15 3.02 -7.17
C PHE A 217 -12.39 1.75 -6.33
N LYS A 218 -11.62 0.68 -6.59
CA LYS A 218 -11.73 -0.56 -5.82
C LYS A 218 -11.39 -0.36 -4.33
N TYR A 219 -10.44 0.49 -3.99
CA TYR A 219 -10.14 0.78 -2.59
C TYR A 219 -11.31 1.47 -1.88
N GLY A 220 -11.95 2.46 -2.49
CA GLY A 220 -13.15 3.10 -1.94
C GLY A 220 -14.28 2.08 -1.72
N TYR A 221 -14.60 1.32 -2.77
CA TYR A 221 -15.66 0.30 -2.72
C TYR A 221 -15.45 -0.73 -1.59
N TYR A 222 -14.24 -1.26 -1.44
CA TYR A 222 -13.95 -2.25 -0.39
C TYR A 222 -13.65 -1.64 0.98
N MET A 223 -13.45 -0.31 1.08
CA MET A 223 -13.27 0.36 2.37
C MET A 223 -14.59 0.51 3.13
N TRP A 224 -15.69 0.72 2.44
CA TRP A 224 -17.01 0.96 3.01
C TRP A 224 -17.45 -0.09 4.04
N PRO A 225 -17.41 -1.39 3.73
CA PRO A 225 -17.73 -2.43 4.70
C PRO A 225 -16.83 -2.42 5.95
N ILE A 226 -15.59 -1.99 5.80
CA ILE A 226 -14.62 -1.90 6.91
C ILE A 226 -14.95 -0.75 7.83
N LEU A 227 -15.28 0.42 7.28
CA LEU A 227 -15.68 1.59 8.06
C LEU A 227 -16.91 1.27 8.92
N LEU A 228 -17.90 0.61 8.34
CA LEU A 228 -19.12 0.19 9.03
C LEU A 228 -18.81 -0.88 10.09
N LYS A 229 -18.05 -1.91 9.75
CA LYS A 229 -17.75 -3.03 10.66
C LYS A 229 -16.96 -2.62 11.89
N PHE A 230 -16.06 -1.64 11.78
CA PHE A 230 -15.17 -1.27 12.89
C PHE A 230 -15.45 0.10 13.50
N ASN A 231 -16.57 0.73 13.13
CA ASN A 231 -16.90 2.09 13.55
C ASN A 231 -15.72 3.08 13.33
N LEU A 232 -14.95 2.86 12.27
CA LEU A 232 -13.84 3.73 11.89
C LEU A 232 -14.37 4.92 11.09
N TYR A 233 -15.31 5.66 11.67
CA TYR A 233 -15.85 6.89 11.07
C TYR A 233 -14.77 7.97 11.05
N ASN A 234 -13.79 7.79 10.20
CA ASN A 234 -12.84 8.84 9.92
C ASN A 234 -13.43 9.71 8.80
N PHE A 235 -13.78 10.93 9.13
CA PHE A 235 -14.33 11.92 8.21
C PHE A 235 -13.57 12.02 6.89
N TYR A 236 -12.24 11.82 6.90
CA TYR A 236 -11.42 11.84 5.68
C TYR A 236 -11.82 10.79 4.64
N PHE A 237 -12.37 9.65 5.04
CA PHE A 237 -12.84 8.61 4.08
C PHE A 237 -14.21 8.96 3.48
N LEU A 238 -14.97 9.81 4.14
CA LEU A 238 -16.29 10.25 3.70
C LEU A 238 -16.21 11.51 2.81
N LEU A 239 -15.12 12.27 2.88
CA LEU A 239 -14.95 13.50 2.11
C LEU A 239 -15.18 13.31 0.59
N PRO A 240 -14.60 12.29 -0.09
CA PRO A 240 -14.85 12.09 -1.51
C PRO A 240 -16.33 11.84 -1.82
N LEU A 241 -17.01 11.04 -0.97
CA LEU A 241 -18.44 10.76 -1.12
C LEU A 241 -19.28 12.02 -0.99
N PHE A 242 -19.09 12.78 0.10
CA PHE A 242 -19.83 14.04 0.30
C PHE A 242 -19.56 15.04 -0.81
N PHE A 243 -18.33 15.12 -1.28
CA PHE A 243 -17.97 16.00 -2.38
C PHE A 243 -18.61 15.54 -3.71
N SER A 244 -18.67 14.25 -3.96
CA SER A 244 -19.37 13.69 -5.15
C SER A 244 -20.87 13.98 -5.11
N ILE A 245 -21.54 13.80 -3.95
CA ILE A 245 -22.95 14.16 -3.74
C ILE A 245 -23.16 15.67 -3.96
N PHE A 246 -22.26 16.49 -3.41
CA PHE A 246 -22.27 17.94 -3.61
C PHE A 246 -22.18 18.32 -5.09
N LEU A 247 -21.28 17.70 -5.87
CA LEU A 247 -21.19 17.93 -7.31
C LEU A 247 -22.48 17.53 -8.05
N LEU A 248 -23.08 16.40 -7.68
CA LEU A 248 -24.33 15.93 -8.26
C LEU A 248 -25.55 16.80 -7.89
N SER A 249 -25.48 17.61 -6.85
CA SER A 249 -26.54 18.55 -6.46
C SER A 249 -26.63 19.80 -7.33
N PHE A 250 -25.68 20.02 -8.25
CA PHE A 250 -25.65 21.19 -9.14
C PHE A 250 -27.00 21.49 -9.85
N PRO A 251 -27.74 20.52 -10.42
CA PRO A 251 -29.02 20.80 -11.07
C PRO A 251 -30.08 21.41 -10.14
N LEU A 252 -30.00 21.11 -8.83
CA LEU A 252 -30.93 21.65 -7.81
C LEU A 252 -30.61 23.09 -7.42
N ILE A 253 -29.39 23.54 -7.69
CA ILE A 253 -28.84 24.81 -7.20
C ILE A 253 -29.04 25.95 -8.20
N ILE A 254 -29.23 25.65 -9.48
CA ILE A 254 -29.37 26.63 -10.57
C ILE A 254 -30.55 27.58 -10.31
N PHE A 255 -31.57 27.13 -9.58
CA PHE A 255 -32.81 27.92 -9.34
C PHE A 255 -32.66 28.98 -8.20
N ASN A 256 -31.51 29.03 -7.48
CA ASN A 256 -31.33 29.99 -6.41
C ASN A 256 -29.90 30.59 -6.43
N TYR A 257 -29.83 31.91 -6.67
CA TYR A 257 -28.58 32.63 -6.81
C TYR A 257 -27.65 32.55 -5.57
N GLN A 258 -28.22 32.55 -4.37
CA GLN A 258 -27.42 32.46 -3.14
C GLN A 258 -26.73 31.09 -3.03
N TYR A 259 -27.40 30.01 -3.38
CA TYR A 259 -26.79 28.68 -3.42
C TYR A 259 -25.75 28.56 -4.54
N LEU A 260 -25.93 29.27 -5.66
CA LEU A 260 -24.97 29.28 -6.75
C LEU A 260 -23.61 29.88 -6.29
N ILE A 261 -23.64 31.02 -5.59
CA ILE A 261 -22.42 31.64 -5.02
C ILE A 261 -21.73 30.66 -4.06
N PHE A 262 -22.48 30.06 -3.12
CA PHE A 262 -21.94 29.09 -2.19
C PHE A 262 -21.32 27.88 -2.89
N TYR A 263 -22.00 27.35 -3.91
CA TYR A 263 -21.52 26.22 -4.70
C TYR A 263 -20.19 26.53 -5.39
N PHE A 264 -20.10 27.63 -6.11
CA PHE A 264 -18.85 28.02 -6.78
C PHE A 264 -17.74 28.38 -5.79
N SER A 265 -18.06 28.88 -4.61
CA SER A 265 -17.07 29.11 -3.54
C SER A 265 -16.42 27.82 -3.08
N ILE A 266 -17.20 26.76 -2.85
CA ILE A 266 -16.67 25.44 -2.48
C ILE A 266 -15.80 24.84 -3.59
N ILE A 267 -16.25 24.95 -4.86
CA ILE A 267 -15.45 24.48 -6.01
C ILE A 267 -14.15 25.27 -6.11
N SER A 268 -14.17 26.58 -5.91
CA SER A 268 -12.98 27.43 -5.95
C SER A 268 -11.98 27.02 -4.87
N ILE A 269 -12.44 26.75 -3.65
CA ILE A 269 -11.60 26.24 -2.56
C ILE A 269 -10.99 24.88 -2.94
N TYR A 270 -11.77 23.97 -3.48
CA TYR A 270 -11.27 22.67 -3.93
C TYR A 270 -10.20 22.81 -5.00
N LEU A 271 -10.45 23.63 -6.03
CA LEU A 271 -9.48 23.89 -7.10
C LEU A 271 -8.20 24.56 -6.57
N PHE A 272 -8.34 25.47 -5.60
CA PHE A 272 -7.18 26.08 -4.93
C PHE A 272 -6.34 25.04 -4.19
N VAL A 273 -6.96 24.10 -3.47
CA VAL A 273 -6.25 22.99 -2.81
C VAL A 273 -5.54 22.11 -3.84
N ILE A 274 -6.21 21.79 -4.96
CA ILE A 274 -5.59 21.03 -6.07
C ILE A 274 -4.39 21.79 -6.63
N LEU A 275 -4.54 23.09 -6.92
CA LEU A 275 -3.46 23.93 -7.45
C LEU A 275 -2.25 23.97 -6.49
N PHE A 276 -2.49 24.13 -5.19
CA PHE A 276 -1.43 24.08 -4.18
C PHE A 276 -0.68 22.74 -4.20
N GLU A 277 -1.41 21.61 -4.24
CA GLU A 277 -0.81 20.30 -4.35
C GLU A 277 -0.02 20.12 -5.66
N VAL A 278 -0.56 20.59 -6.77
CA VAL A 278 0.11 20.55 -8.09
C VAL A 278 1.43 21.30 -8.06
N ILE A 279 1.42 22.54 -7.54
CA ILE A 279 2.66 23.33 -7.39
C ILE A 279 3.69 22.59 -6.54
N ARG A 280 3.25 21.99 -5.43
CA ARG A 280 4.12 21.30 -4.47
C ARG A 280 4.79 20.04 -5.03
N ILE A 281 4.11 19.31 -5.92
CA ILE A 281 4.58 18.00 -6.41
C ILE A 281 5.10 18.02 -7.85
N SER A 282 4.83 19.10 -8.61
CA SER A 282 5.35 19.25 -9.97
C SER A 282 6.86 19.49 -9.96
N SER A 283 7.56 18.94 -10.93
CA SER A 283 8.99 19.16 -11.12
C SER A 283 9.32 19.91 -12.42
N ASN A 284 8.33 20.06 -13.30
CA ASN A 284 8.45 20.79 -14.57
C ASN A 284 7.06 21.25 -15.06
N VAL A 285 7.02 22.05 -16.13
CA VAL A 285 5.77 22.59 -16.71
C VAL A 285 4.83 21.49 -17.20
N SER A 286 5.36 20.42 -17.80
CA SER A 286 4.54 19.29 -18.27
C SER A 286 3.80 18.61 -17.12
N ASP A 287 4.44 18.47 -15.96
CA ASP A 287 3.81 17.93 -14.77
C ASP A 287 2.69 18.85 -14.27
N PHE A 288 2.97 20.14 -14.20
CA PHE A 288 2.01 21.15 -13.75
C PHE A 288 0.71 21.06 -14.55
N ILE A 289 0.81 20.86 -15.87
CA ILE A 289 -0.36 20.73 -16.75
C ILE A 289 -1.05 19.37 -16.56
N LYS A 290 -0.29 18.27 -16.45
CA LYS A 290 -0.84 16.92 -16.47
C LYS A 290 -1.38 16.45 -15.12
N ILE A 291 -0.74 16.81 -14.01
CA ILE A 291 -1.09 16.33 -12.67
C ILE A 291 -2.55 16.58 -12.29
N PRO A 292 -3.21 17.72 -12.58
CA PRO A 292 -4.63 17.90 -12.30
C PRO A 292 -5.54 16.82 -12.88
N PHE A 293 -5.26 16.39 -14.11
CA PHE A 293 -6.03 15.33 -14.79
C PHE A 293 -5.90 13.96 -14.13
N PHE A 294 -4.88 13.78 -13.27
CA PHE A 294 -4.67 12.55 -12.51
C PHE A 294 -5.19 12.66 -11.08
N ILE A 295 -5.01 13.82 -10.44
CA ILE A 295 -5.42 14.03 -9.05
C ILE A 295 -6.94 14.07 -8.93
N ILE A 296 -7.63 14.81 -9.80
CA ILE A 296 -9.08 15.01 -9.70
C ILE A 296 -9.83 13.67 -9.76
N PRO A 297 -9.68 12.84 -10.81
CA PRO A 297 -10.33 11.53 -10.84
C PRO A 297 -9.92 10.62 -9.67
N ALA A 298 -8.64 10.61 -9.33
CA ALA A 298 -8.14 9.76 -8.25
C ALA A 298 -8.65 10.15 -6.86
N ASN A 299 -9.07 11.40 -6.68
CA ASN A 299 -9.66 11.89 -5.43
C ASN A 299 -11.18 11.64 -5.38
N LEU A 300 -11.88 11.80 -6.50
CA LEU A 300 -13.34 11.67 -6.57
C LEU A 300 -13.81 10.20 -6.63
N LEU A 301 -13.09 9.33 -7.34
CA LEU A 301 -13.49 7.93 -7.55
C LEU A 301 -13.62 7.06 -6.30
N PRO A 302 -12.92 7.28 -5.18
CA PRO A 302 -13.18 6.56 -3.93
C PRO A 302 -14.50 6.92 -3.24
N GLY A 303 -15.16 7.98 -3.64
CA GLY A 303 -16.52 8.38 -3.18
C GLY A 303 -17.60 7.70 -4.01
#